data_754a22831599288b94c31f8ec26f7eab
#
_entry.id   754a22831599288b94c31f8ec26f7eab
#
_cell.length_a   1.000
_cell.length_b   1.000
_cell.length_c   1.000
_cell.angle_alpha   90.00
_cell.angle_beta   90.00
_cell.angle_gamma   90.00
#
_symmetry.space_group_name_H-M   'P 1'
#
loop_
_entity.id
_entity.type
_entity.pdbx_description
1 polymer ?
#
loop_
_entity_poly.entity_id
_entity_poly.type
_entity_poly.pdbx_seq_one_letter_code
_entity_poly.pdbx_strand_id
1 'polypeptide(L)'
;MALPEVRLRFPARWLAFGWAGLCAVISVRSASAQGTFSTILTNGPTAKRLNLVLLAEGYTAAQQATFRADATNVVNNLLNVPPYQSYRRYFNAFAIFVPSNQTGSDHPSQSYYRDTYFNSTYESYGVSDLVTIPPNDRDSDYSHGQGRVDALLQAQMPQYDLAILVVNDLSYGGSGGQIIVTSKSSASSKIVIHESGHTLAKLGDEYSDSFPAFSGPEEPNTTQETRRDFIKWKAWIAPATPLPTPAASAYASAVGLFEGAHYQATNWYRPKLDCMMRTVGVPFCEVCSEALVKSIYQHVRPVESYSPGVTNLAITNRQTLTFGLTPLQPNDHPLTVRWLTNGVTVGGATGASLNLYPLALSNGIHQVRAMVQDDTVLVRNDPSGLLGQTVNWVVQVNLAPAWAKLAPPLRLRDGRFQVSLTGQAPGGFLLQGSTNLATWTTLASNVLSSGTFEFIDPATNYRGRSYRAVLPP
;
A
#
# COMPACT_ATOMS: atom_id res chain seq x y z
N MET A 1 9.08 6.79 26.71
CA MET A 1 9.44 5.77 27.72
C MET A 1 8.98 4.43 27.20
N ALA A 2 9.86 3.66 26.55
CA ALA A 2 9.53 2.35 26.01
C ALA A 2 9.80 1.29 27.08
N LEU A 3 8.79 0.54 27.51
CA LEU A 3 8.94 -0.59 28.41
C LEU A 3 9.50 -1.81 27.63
N PRO A 4 10.31 -2.68 28.25
CA PRO A 4 10.93 -3.79 27.55
C PRO A 4 9.91 -4.85 27.09
N GLU A 5 10.05 -5.33 25.85
CA GLU A 5 9.28 -6.45 25.32
C GLU A 5 9.61 -7.75 26.08
N VAL A 6 8.63 -8.32 26.76
CA VAL A 6 8.68 -9.69 27.26
C VAL A 6 7.96 -10.60 26.25
N ARG A 7 8.73 -11.32 25.43
CA ARG A 7 8.21 -12.37 24.57
C ARG A 7 8.03 -13.68 25.36
N LEU A 8 6.80 -14.04 25.65
CA LEU A 8 6.46 -15.38 26.14
C LEU A 8 6.14 -16.31 24.96
N ARG A 9 7.01 -17.31 24.76
CA ARG A 9 6.75 -18.46 23.88
C ARG A 9 6.02 -19.55 24.68
N PHE A 10 4.85 -19.97 24.20
CA PHE A 10 4.19 -21.18 24.69
C PHE A 10 4.46 -22.35 23.77
N PRO A 11 4.85 -23.53 24.30
CA PRO A 11 4.93 -24.77 23.53
C PRO A 11 3.58 -25.50 23.54
N ALA A 12 3.15 -25.94 22.35
CA ALA A 12 2.02 -26.85 22.20
C ALA A 12 2.40 -28.27 22.67
N ARG A 13 1.61 -28.89 23.53
CA ARG A 13 1.52 -30.35 23.67
C ARG A 13 0.11 -30.78 24.02
N TRP A 14 -0.42 -31.65 23.20
CA TRP A 14 -1.66 -32.41 23.34
C TRP A 14 -1.56 -33.44 24.46
N LEU A 15 -2.62 -33.63 25.22
CA LEU A 15 -3.04 -34.94 25.69
C LEU A 15 -4.55 -34.93 26.05
N ALA A 16 -5.28 -35.82 25.42
CA ALA A 16 -6.70 -36.08 25.66
C ALA A 16 -6.86 -36.96 26.89
N PHE A 17 -7.82 -36.62 27.77
CA PHE A 17 -8.56 -37.60 28.59
C PHE A 17 -9.96 -37.06 28.85
N GLY A 18 -10.96 -37.85 28.47
CA GLY A 18 -12.36 -37.55 28.69
C GLY A 18 -12.78 -37.86 30.14
N TRP A 19 -13.65 -37.02 30.65
CA TRP A 19 -14.63 -37.35 31.71
C TRP A 19 -15.86 -36.46 31.55
N ALA A 20 -17.01 -37.10 31.38
CA ALA A 20 -18.30 -36.43 31.34
C ALA A 20 -18.68 -36.02 32.79
N GLY A 21 -18.67 -34.73 33.02
CA GLY A 21 -19.24 -34.10 34.23
C GLY A 21 -20.02 -32.88 33.79
N LEU A 22 -21.36 -32.93 33.95
CA LEU A 22 -22.28 -31.85 33.69
C LEU A 22 -22.09 -30.77 34.75
N CYS A 23 -21.13 -29.87 34.56
CA CYS A 23 -21.06 -28.61 35.30
C CYS A 23 -21.76 -27.53 34.47
N ALA A 24 -22.92 -27.07 34.94
CA ALA A 24 -23.53 -25.84 34.47
C ALA A 24 -22.57 -24.67 34.76
N VAL A 25 -21.70 -24.34 33.82
CA VAL A 25 -20.92 -23.11 33.90
C VAL A 25 -21.88 -21.97 33.58
N ILE A 26 -22.35 -21.32 34.64
CA ILE A 26 -22.97 -19.99 34.51
C ILE A 26 -21.85 -19.09 34.01
N SER A 27 -21.78 -18.93 32.69
CA SER A 27 -20.97 -17.90 32.05
C SER A 27 -21.58 -16.55 32.45
N VAL A 28 -21.08 -15.95 33.52
CA VAL A 28 -21.25 -14.51 33.70
C VAL A 28 -20.47 -13.89 32.53
N ARG A 29 -21.17 -13.67 31.44
CA ARG A 29 -20.69 -12.76 30.40
C ARG A 29 -20.64 -11.39 31.07
N SER A 30 -19.47 -10.96 31.51
CA SER A 30 -19.19 -9.55 31.63
C SER A 30 -19.61 -8.96 30.30
N ALA A 31 -20.65 -8.17 30.26
CA ALA A 31 -21.00 -7.38 29.08
C ALA A 31 -19.83 -6.41 28.92
N SER A 32 -18.79 -6.81 28.18
CA SER A 32 -17.81 -5.87 27.68
C SER A 32 -18.62 -4.84 26.92
N ALA A 33 -18.51 -3.58 27.27
CA ALA A 33 -19.22 -2.51 26.60
C ALA A 33 -18.87 -2.64 25.11
N GLN A 34 -19.86 -3.06 24.30
CA GLN A 34 -19.66 -3.25 22.87
C GLN A 34 -19.60 -1.85 22.28
N GLY A 35 -18.38 -1.37 21.97
CA GLY A 35 -18.19 -0.04 21.42
C GLY A 35 -18.95 0.14 20.10
N THR A 36 -19.43 1.36 19.85
CA THR A 36 -20.07 1.69 18.56
C THR A 36 -18.98 1.96 17.52
N PHE A 37 -18.88 1.06 16.54
CA PHE A 37 -17.94 1.20 15.41
C PHE A 37 -18.49 2.13 14.35
N SER A 38 -17.65 3.00 13.80
CA SER A 38 -18.01 3.87 12.67
C SER A 38 -16.81 4.14 11.76
N THR A 39 -17.07 4.36 10.48
CA THR A 39 -16.05 4.70 9.49
C THR A 39 -15.87 6.23 9.41
N ILE A 40 -14.62 6.70 9.47
CA ILE A 40 -14.23 8.10 9.23
C ILE A 40 -13.77 8.27 7.79
N LEU A 41 -12.88 7.40 7.32
CA LEU A 41 -12.30 7.42 5.99
C LEU A 41 -12.18 5.99 5.47
N THR A 42 -12.61 5.76 4.22
CA THR A 42 -12.37 4.49 3.53
C THR A 42 -11.85 4.75 2.13
N ASN A 43 -10.71 4.16 1.81
CA ASN A 43 -10.06 4.24 0.51
C ASN A 43 -9.90 2.84 -0.13
N GLY A 44 -10.27 1.78 0.58
CA GLY A 44 -10.24 0.42 0.04
C GLY A 44 -10.38 -0.67 1.11
N PRO A 45 -10.21 -1.94 0.71
CA PRO A 45 -10.29 -3.06 1.65
C PRO A 45 -9.26 -2.93 2.78
N THR A 46 -9.65 -3.29 4.00
CA THR A 46 -8.77 -3.21 5.19
C THR A 46 -7.47 -4.00 5.03
N ALA A 47 -7.52 -5.15 4.36
CA ALA A 47 -6.33 -5.96 4.08
C ALA A 47 -5.33 -5.32 3.08
N LYS A 48 -5.67 -4.17 2.48
CA LYS A 48 -4.85 -3.47 1.48
C LYS A 48 -4.60 -2.00 1.82
N ARG A 49 -4.85 -1.61 3.07
CA ARG A 49 -4.65 -0.23 3.57
C ARG A 49 -4.06 -0.28 4.96
N LEU A 50 -3.37 0.78 5.31
CA LEU A 50 -3.07 1.09 6.70
C LEU A 50 -4.34 1.56 7.40
N ASN A 51 -4.69 0.91 8.51
CA ASN A 51 -5.94 1.13 9.22
C ASN A 51 -5.68 1.88 10.52
N LEU A 52 -6.11 3.14 10.56
CA LEU A 52 -6.10 3.97 11.76
C LEU A 52 -7.37 3.68 12.56
N VAL A 53 -7.27 3.51 13.87
CA VAL A 53 -8.42 3.32 14.76
C VAL A 53 -8.37 4.34 15.88
N LEU A 54 -9.42 5.15 15.99
CA LEU A 54 -9.56 6.17 17.00
C LEU A 54 -10.51 5.67 18.09
N LEU A 55 -10.09 5.80 19.35
CA LEU A 55 -10.82 5.34 20.54
C LEU A 55 -11.26 6.55 21.35
N ALA A 56 -12.49 6.50 21.90
CA ALA A 56 -13.04 7.57 22.70
C ALA A 56 -12.65 7.42 24.18
N GLU A 57 -12.04 8.45 24.76
CA GLU A 57 -11.73 8.52 26.18
C GLU A 57 -12.29 9.79 26.82
N GLY A 58 -13.01 9.66 27.95
CA GLY A 58 -13.63 10.79 28.62
C GLY A 58 -14.81 11.42 27.86
N TYR A 59 -15.44 10.70 26.94
CA TYR A 59 -16.68 11.13 26.30
C TYR A 59 -17.87 10.37 26.89
N THR A 60 -18.87 11.09 27.38
CA THR A 60 -20.14 10.48 27.86
C THR A 60 -20.99 10.00 26.68
N ALA A 61 -22.02 9.18 26.96
CA ALA A 61 -22.93 8.68 25.95
C ALA A 61 -23.57 9.78 25.08
N ALA A 62 -23.85 10.96 25.64
CA ALA A 62 -24.38 12.10 24.92
C ALA A 62 -23.35 12.78 23.98
N GLN A 63 -22.07 12.47 24.10
CA GLN A 63 -20.98 13.12 23.36
C GLN A 63 -20.44 12.28 22.18
N GLN A 64 -21.14 11.25 21.77
CA GLN A 64 -20.73 10.41 20.65
C GLN A 64 -20.48 11.20 19.35
N ALA A 65 -21.36 12.15 19.03
CA ALA A 65 -21.21 13.01 17.85
C ALA A 65 -19.98 13.93 17.97
N THR A 66 -19.71 14.45 19.17
CA THR A 66 -18.52 15.27 19.47
C THR A 66 -17.25 14.44 19.26
N PHE A 67 -17.18 13.25 19.82
CA PHE A 67 -16.05 12.35 19.62
C PHE A 67 -15.80 12.09 18.12
N ARG A 68 -16.86 11.80 17.35
CA ARG A 68 -16.72 11.56 15.92
C ARG A 68 -16.12 12.77 15.19
N ALA A 69 -16.52 13.98 15.55
CA ALA A 69 -15.95 15.21 14.98
C ALA A 69 -14.47 15.37 15.37
N ASP A 70 -14.15 15.19 16.64
CA ASP A 70 -12.78 15.28 17.15
C ASP A 70 -11.87 14.22 16.51
N ALA A 71 -12.32 12.97 16.41
CA ALA A 71 -11.62 11.90 15.74
C ALA A 71 -11.38 12.21 14.25
N THR A 72 -12.38 12.78 13.56
CA THR A 72 -12.23 13.22 12.17
C THR A 72 -11.18 14.32 12.02
N ASN A 73 -11.13 15.27 12.96
CA ASN A 73 -10.12 16.32 12.98
C ASN A 73 -8.72 15.75 13.18
N VAL A 74 -8.53 14.78 14.08
CA VAL A 74 -7.25 14.09 14.29
C VAL A 74 -6.78 13.40 13.01
N VAL A 75 -7.66 12.64 12.33
CA VAL A 75 -7.34 11.97 11.05
C VAL A 75 -6.94 12.99 9.99
N ASN A 76 -7.69 14.09 9.87
CA ASN A 76 -7.39 15.12 8.88
C ASN A 76 -6.07 15.84 9.18
N ASN A 77 -5.79 16.15 10.43
CA ASN A 77 -4.53 16.77 10.84
C ASN A 77 -3.33 15.88 10.52
N LEU A 78 -3.43 14.57 10.80
CA LEU A 78 -2.37 13.61 10.47
C LEU A 78 -2.19 13.45 8.96
N LEU A 79 -3.29 13.18 8.22
CA LEU A 79 -3.21 12.81 6.82
C LEU A 79 -3.14 14.02 5.84
N ASN A 80 -3.06 15.25 6.34
CA ASN A 80 -2.85 16.46 5.52
C ASN A 80 -1.44 17.05 5.63
N VAL A 81 -0.53 16.37 6.35
CA VAL A 81 0.87 16.81 6.41
C VAL A 81 1.77 15.87 5.59
N PRO A 82 2.84 16.39 4.95
CA PRO A 82 3.84 15.54 4.31
C PRO A 82 4.54 14.61 5.33
N PRO A 83 4.86 13.34 4.94
CA PRO A 83 4.59 12.70 3.64
C PRO A 83 3.19 12.07 3.55
N TYR A 84 2.41 12.00 4.63
CA TYR A 84 1.11 11.33 4.67
C TYR A 84 0.12 11.88 3.64
N GLN A 85 0.17 13.19 3.35
CA GLN A 85 -0.70 13.85 2.38
C GLN A 85 -0.60 13.22 0.99
N SER A 86 0.61 12.90 0.55
CA SER A 86 0.86 12.23 -0.74
C SER A 86 0.26 10.83 -0.78
N TYR A 87 0.21 10.15 0.35
CA TYR A 87 -0.23 8.76 0.47
C TYR A 87 -1.57 8.60 1.19
N ARG A 88 -2.40 9.66 1.27
CA ARG A 88 -3.69 9.63 1.98
C ARG A 88 -4.60 8.48 1.53
N ARG A 89 -4.56 8.11 0.26
CA ARG A 89 -5.32 6.97 -0.30
C ARG A 89 -4.87 5.60 0.21
N TYR A 90 -3.72 5.52 0.84
CA TYR A 90 -3.16 4.29 1.40
C TYR A 90 -3.69 4.01 2.81
N PHE A 91 -4.53 4.88 3.37
CA PHE A 91 -5.08 4.79 4.71
C PHE A 91 -6.59 4.62 4.70
N ASN A 92 -7.10 3.82 5.63
CA ASN A 92 -8.46 3.90 6.15
C ASN A 92 -8.42 4.47 7.56
N ALA A 93 -9.54 5.00 8.04
CA ALA A 93 -9.68 5.44 9.42
C ALA A 93 -11.07 5.09 9.96
N PHE A 94 -11.08 4.54 11.16
CA PHE A 94 -12.25 4.08 11.87
C PHE A 94 -12.29 4.69 13.27
N ALA A 95 -13.48 4.78 13.85
CA ALA A 95 -13.68 5.23 15.21
C ALA A 95 -14.48 4.20 15.99
N ILE A 96 -14.05 3.91 17.21
CA ILE A 96 -14.76 3.07 18.15
C ILE A 96 -15.12 3.92 19.37
N PHE A 97 -16.40 4.16 19.53
CA PHE A 97 -16.94 4.94 20.64
C PHE A 97 -17.33 4.02 21.80
N VAL A 98 -16.75 4.27 22.96
CA VAL A 98 -17.13 3.65 24.23
C VAL A 98 -17.47 4.78 25.19
N PRO A 99 -18.66 4.84 25.78
CA PRO A 99 -19.00 5.92 26.68
C PRO A 99 -18.26 5.79 28.03
N SER A 100 -17.69 6.90 28.47
CA SER A 100 -17.24 7.09 29.86
C SER A 100 -18.40 7.58 30.75
N ASN A 101 -18.30 7.35 32.06
CA ASN A 101 -19.28 7.86 33.02
C ASN A 101 -19.17 9.39 33.19
N GLN A 102 -17.95 9.92 33.08
CA GLN A 102 -17.64 11.35 33.22
C GLN A 102 -16.82 11.87 32.05
N THR A 103 -16.93 13.18 31.83
CA THR A 103 -16.15 13.88 30.79
C THR A 103 -14.78 14.28 31.32
N GLY A 104 -13.76 14.16 30.46
CA GLY A 104 -12.40 14.62 30.71
C GLY A 104 -11.43 13.51 31.06
N SER A 105 -10.38 13.84 31.79
CA SER A 105 -9.31 12.97 32.24
C SER A 105 -8.88 13.40 33.65
N ASP A 106 -8.07 12.60 34.34
CA ASP A 106 -7.53 12.97 35.63
C ASP A 106 -6.47 14.04 35.54
N HIS A 107 -6.52 15.04 36.48
CA HIS A 107 -5.50 16.05 36.72
C HIS A 107 -5.09 16.02 38.18
N PRO A 108 -4.18 15.16 38.58
CA PRO A 108 -3.85 14.91 40.00
C PRO A 108 -3.38 16.15 40.78
N SER A 109 -2.60 17.06 40.16
CA SER A 109 -2.14 18.30 40.82
C SER A 109 -3.29 19.23 41.19
N GLN A 110 -4.44 19.10 40.49
CA GLN A 110 -5.65 19.87 40.75
C GLN A 110 -6.65 19.14 41.64
N SER A 111 -6.30 17.91 42.13
CA SER A 111 -7.22 17.03 42.81
C SER A 111 -8.49 16.73 42.01
N TYR A 112 -8.37 16.67 40.72
CA TYR A 112 -9.46 16.47 39.77
C TYR A 112 -9.38 15.07 39.18
N TYR A 113 -10.37 14.21 39.50
CA TYR A 113 -10.42 12.82 39.10
C TYR A 113 -11.72 12.53 38.34
N ARG A 114 -11.64 11.67 37.31
CA ARG A 114 -12.75 11.34 36.42
C ARG A 114 -12.91 9.84 36.23
N ASP A 115 -14.14 9.38 36.37
CA ASP A 115 -14.50 8.00 36.07
C ASP A 115 -14.66 7.84 34.54
N THR A 116 -13.56 7.49 33.87
CA THR A 116 -13.48 7.34 32.44
C THR A 116 -13.25 5.89 32.03
N TYR A 117 -13.53 5.56 30.76
CA TYR A 117 -13.50 4.15 30.33
C TYR A 117 -12.09 3.55 30.32
N PHE A 118 -11.08 4.29 29.89
CA PHE A 118 -9.69 3.83 29.85
C PHE A 118 -8.84 4.40 30.98
N ASN A 119 -9.44 5.12 31.92
CA ASN A 119 -8.79 5.67 33.11
C ASN A 119 -7.55 6.51 32.80
N SER A 120 -7.69 7.44 31.83
CA SER A 120 -6.58 8.32 31.44
C SER A 120 -6.23 9.33 32.52
N THR A 121 -4.93 9.62 32.67
CA THR A 121 -4.42 10.61 33.62
C THR A 121 -3.32 11.46 32.99
N TYR A 122 -3.37 12.77 33.28
CA TYR A 122 -2.25 13.69 33.07
C TYR A 122 -1.18 13.51 34.16
N GLU A 123 -0.06 14.21 33.99
CA GLU A 123 1.02 14.29 34.99
C GLU A 123 1.65 12.92 35.32
N SER A 124 1.56 11.97 34.37
CA SER A 124 2.19 10.67 34.53
C SER A 124 3.71 10.82 34.67
N TYR A 125 4.28 10.04 35.58
CA TYR A 125 5.73 10.07 35.86
C TYR A 125 6.28 11.47 36.21
N GLY A 126 5.41 12.37 36.69
CA GLY A 126 5.77 13.72 37.08
C GLY A 126 5.94 14.70 35.92
N VAL A 127 5.57 14.32 34.69
CA VAL A 127 5.61 15.19 33.49
C VAL A 127 4.22 15.78 33.24
N SER A 128 4.08 17.10 33.30
CA SER A 128 2.79 17.80 33.37
C SER A 128 1.85 17.51 32.19
N ASP A 129 2.38 17.38 30.99
CA ASP A 129 1.65 17.19 29.74
C ASP A 129 1.67 15.75 29.22
N LEU A 130 2.27 14.82 29.97
CA LEU A 130 2.27 13.41 29.65
C LEU A 130 0.95 12.77 30.09
N VAL A 131 0.16 12.38 29.08
CA VAL A 131 -1.14 11.72 29.30
C VAL A 131 -0.99 10.24 28.98
N THR A 132 -1.30 9.39 29.94
CA THR A 132 -1.22 7.93 29.79
C THR A 132 -2.50 7.25 30.26
N ILE A 133 -2.60 5.96 29.96
CA ILE A 133 -3.58 5.04 30.52
C ILE A 133 -2.86 3.94 31.32
N PRO A 134 -3.52 3.26 32.26
CA PRO A 134 -2.92 2.12 32.94
C PRO A 134 -2.45 1.00 31.99
N PRO A 135 -1.31 0.35 32.28
CA PRO A 135 -0.49 0.53 33.49
C PRO A 135 0.42 1.75 33.39
N ASN A 136 0.46 2.56 34.45
CA ASN A 136 1.35 3.71 34.59
C ASN A 136 1.82 3.85 36.02
N ASP A 137 2.42 4.98 36.43
CA ASP A 137 2.87 5.24 37.80
C ASP A 137 1.74 5.54 38.79
N ARG A 138 0.53 5.78 38.31
CA ARG A 138 -0.67 6.08 39.11
C ARG A 138 -1.56 4.86 39.34
N ASP A 139 -1.67 4.03 38.29
CA ASP A 139 -2.46 2.80 38.29
C ASP A 139 -1.70 1.72 37.53
N SER A 140 -1.24 0.70 38.20
CA SER A 140 -0.48 -0.40 37.61
C SER A 140 -1.36 -1.51 37.01
N ASP A 141 -2.70 -1.42 37.15
CA ASP A 141 -3.60 -2.46 36.67
C ASP A 141 -3.84 -2.34 35.18
N TYR A 142 -3.22 -3.24 34.41
CA TYR A 142 -3.39 -3.37 32.97
C TYR A 142 -4.86 -3.45 32.52
N SER A 143 -5.72 -4.07 33.34
CA SER A 143 -7.13 -4.25 32.98
C SER A 143 -7.96 -2.96 33.04
N HIS A 144 -7.46 -1.90 33.63
CA HIS A 144 -8.14 -0.61 33.72
C HIS A 144 -7.92 0.26 32.46
N GLY A 145 -6.82 0.07 31.72
CA GLY A 145 -6.44 0.89 30.59
C GLY A 145 -6.09 0.07 29.34
N GLN A 146 -4.82 -0.26 29.14
CA GLN A 146 -4.33 -0.92 27.93
C GLN A 146 -5.05 -2.24 27.65
N GLY A 147 -5.39 -3.01 28.67
CA GLY A 147 -6.14 -4.25 28.51
C GLY A 147 -7.54 -4.05 27.91
N ARG A 148 -8.20 -2.94 28.24
CA ARG A 148 -9.49 -2.56 27.62
C ARG A 148 -9.30 -2.15 26.15
N VAL A 149 -8.21 -1.43 25.85
CA VAL A 149 -7.85 -1.08 24.47
C VAL A 149 -7.66 -2.34 23.64
N ASP A 150 -6.83 -3.26 24.11
CA ASP A 150 -6.50 -4.49 23.39
C ASP A 150 -7.73 -5.37 23.15
N ALA A 151 -8.57 -5.54 24.17
CA ALA A 151 -9.81 -6.29 24.07
C ALA A 151 -10.77 -5.67 23.03
N LEU A 152 -10.89 -4.34 23.02
CA LEU A 152 -11.77 -3.62 22.12
C LEU A 152 -11.29 -3.67 20.68
N LEU A 153 -9.99 -3.47 20.44
CA LEU A 153 -9.36 -3.56 19.11
C LEU A 153 -9.45 -4.98 18.57
N GLN A 154 -9.14 -6.00 19.37
CA GLN A 154 -9.25 -7.39 18.98
C GLN A 154 -10.68 -7.78 18.60
N ALA A 155 -11.68 -7.25 19.30
CA ALA A 155 -13.09 -7.56 19.05
C ALA A 155 -13.65 -6.88 17.81
N GLN A 156 -13.23 -5.64 17.51
CA GLN A 156 -13.88 -4.80 16.51
C GLN A 156 -13.02 -4.49 15.28
N MET A 157 -11.69 -4.42 15.43
CA MET A 157 -10.78 -4.10 14.34
C MET A 157 -9.40 -4.75 14.54
N PRO A 158 -9.31 -6.09 14.49
CA PRO A 158 -8.04 -6.79 14.70
C PRO A 158 -6.97 -6.49 13.64
N GLN A 159 -7.35 -5.88 12.52
CA GLN A 159 -6.44 -5.48 11.41
C GLN A 159 -6.02 -4.01 11.53
N TYR A 160 -6.02 -3.44 12.74
CA TYR A 160 -5.50 -2.08 12.94
C TYR A 160 -3.97 -2.05 12.83
N ASP A 161 -3.44 -0.95 12.29
CA ASP A 161 -2.01 -0.69 12.19
C ASP A 161 -1.57 0.41 13.17
N LEU A 162 -2.47 1.34 13.48
CA LEU A 162 -2.24 2.43 14.41
C LEU A 162 -3.51 2.73 15.21
N ALA A 163 -3.41 2.67 16.54
CA ALA A 163 -4.49 3.06 17.44
C ALA A 163 -4.19 4.41 18.10
N ILE A 164 -5.19 5.28 18.14
CA ILE A 164 -5.11 6.63 18.71
C ILE A 164 -6.24 6.81 19.72
N LEU A 165 -5.91 7.02 20.96
CA LEU A 165 -6.85 7.35 22.03
C LEU A 165 -7.06 8.87 22.06
N VAL A 166 -8.27 9.32 21.79
CA VAL A 166 -8.65 10.75 21.82
C VAL A 166 -9.28 11.05 23.17
N VAL A 167 -8.59 11.84 23.98
CA VAL A 167 -9.01 12.23 25.32
C VAL A 167 -9.82 13.52 25.24
N ASN A 168 -11.02 13.50 25.79
CA ASN A 168 -11.95 14.65 25.80
C ASN A 168 -11.53 15.72 26.81
N ASP A 169 -10.33 16.24 26.66
CA ASP A 169 -9.76 17.30 27.47
C ASP A 169 -9.15 18.41 26.59
N LEU A 170 -9.25 19.66 27.01
CA LEU A 170 -8.73 20.81 26.28
C LEU A 170 -7.30 21.17 26.65
N SER A 171 -6.79 20.62 27.75
CA SER A 171 -5.40 20.80 28.17
C SER A 171 -4.47 20.19 27.11
N TYR A 172 -3.35 20.85 26.84
CA TYR A 172 -2.32 20.27 26.00
C TYR A 172 -1.75 18.99 26.64
N GLY A 173 -1.60 17.93 25.87
CA GLY A 173 -1.00 16.70 26.34
C GLY A 173 -1.20 15.52 25.42
N GLY A 174 -0.37 14.52 25.64
CA GLY A 174 -0.39 13.25 24.90
C GLY A 174 0.80 12.37 25.23
N SER A 175 0.89 11.24 24.56
CA SER A 175 2.01 10.29 24.66
C SER A 175 2.00 9.29 23.51
N GLY A 176 3.15 8.64 23.29
CA GLY A 176 3.28 7.48 22.42
C GLY A 176 3.46 6.19 23.20
N GLY A 177 3.66 5.09 22.48
CA GLY A 177 3.86 3.74 23.04
C GLY A 177 3.21 2.67 22.17
N GLN A 178 2.49 1.74 22.79
CA GLN A 178 1.68 0.74 22.05
C GLN A 178 0.52 1.40 21.29
N ILE A 179 0.00 2.49 21.84
CA ILE A 179 -0.99 3.35 21.21
C ILE A 179 -0.53 4.81 21.35
N ILE A 180 -1.06 5.69 20.50
CA ILE A 180 -0.92 7.13 20.67
C ILE A 180 -2.06 7.62 21.56
N VAL A 181 -1.75 8.42 22.57
CA VAL A 181 -2.73 9.15 23.37
C VAL A 181 -2.64 10.63 23.02
N THR A 182 -3.76 11.28 22.77
CA THR A 182 -3.80 12.71 22.47
C THR A 182 -5.03 13.38 23.09
N SER A 183 -4.86 14.56 23.64
CA SER A 183 -6.01 15.39 24.00
C SER A 183 -6.63 16.04 22.76
N LYS A 184 -7.82 16.62 22.90
CA LYS A 184 -8.47 17.38 21.82
C LYS A 184 -7.98 18.83 21.69
N SER A 185 -6.98 19.25 22.46
CA SER A 185 -6.32 20.53 22.27
C SER A 185 -5.79 20.66 20.83
N SER A 186 -5.99 21.80 20.20
CA SER A 186 -5.50 22.04 18.84
C SER A 186 -3.98 21.87 18.71
N ALA A 187 -3.23 22.13 19.79
CA ALA A 187 -1.78 21.95 19.84
C ALA A 187 -1.38 20.46 19.92
N SER A 188 -2.22 19.60 20.53
CA SER A 188 -1.93 18.17 20.69
C SER A 188 -2.01 17.38 19.39
N SER A 189 -2.64 17.93 18.33
CA SER A 189 -2.64 17.29 17.01
C SER A 189 -1.23 17.07 16.45
N LYS A 190 -0.26 17.89 16.85
CA LYS A 190 1.15 17.75 16.46
C LYS A 190 1.84 16.60 17.17
N ILE A 191 1.39 16.25 18.39
CA ILE A 191 1.85 15.07 19.13
C ILE A 191 1.51 13.82 18.31
N VAL A 192 0.28 13.71 17.79
CA VAL A 192 -0.12 12.55 16.97
C VAL A 192 0.82 12.37 15.77
N ILE A 193 1.22 13.46 15.12
CA ILE A 193 2.12 13.41 13.97
C ILE A 193 3.51 12.91 14.42
N HIS A 194 4.05 13.43 15.51
CA HIS A 194 5.32 13.01 16.09
C HIS A 194 5.30 11.52 16.47
N GLU A 195 4.32 11.12 17.28
CA GLU A 195 4.20 9.73 17.76
C GLU A 195 3.92 8.72 16.64
N SER A 196 3.27 9.17 15.55
CA SER A 196 3.13 8.33 14.36
C SER A 196 4.47 8.01 13.71
N GLY A 197 5.47 8.89 13.82
CA GLY A 197 6.84 8.63 13.39
C GLY A 197 7.47 7.45 14.13
N HIS A 198 7.32 7.39 15.45
CA HIS A 198 7.76 6.26 16.25
C HIS A 198 7.01 4.98 15.89
N THR A 199 5.69 5.04 15.86
CA THR A 199 4.85 3.86 15.72
C THR A 199 4.95 3.24 14.33
N LEU A 200 4.83 4.03 13.27
CA LEU A 200 4.82 3.53 11.88
C LEU A 200 6.23 3.28 11.35
N ALA A 201 7.15 4.22 11.52
CA ALA A 201 8.46 4.17 10.89
C ALA A 201 9.62 3.85 11.84
N LYS A 202 9.34 3.60 13.12
CA LYS A 202 10.35 3.32 14.15
C LYS A 202 11.40 4.42 14.24
N LEU A 203 10.99 5.68 14.03
CA LEU A 203 11.88 6.82 14.16
C LEU A 203 12.27 7.01 15.64
N GLY A 204 13.50 7.42 15.87
CA GLY A 204 13.98 7.83 17.19
C GLY A 204 13.76 9.31 17.44
N ASP A 205 13.77 9.70 18.72
CA ASP A 205 13.79 11.09 19.10
C ASP A 205 15.13 11.74 18.74
N GLU A 206 15.05 12.91 18.13
CA GLU A 206 16.20 13.69 17.69
C GLU A 206 16.63 14.78 18.70
N TYR A 207 16.05 14.78 19.90
CA TYR A 207 16.48 15.65 21.00
C TYR A 207 17.49 14.95 21.91
N SER A 208 18.18 15.78 22.70
CA SER A 208 19.32 15.37 23.51
C SER A 208 19.04 15.43 25.02
N ASP A 209 17.77 15.61 25.40
CA ASP A 209 17.37 15.66 26.80
C ASP A 209 17.67 14.32 27.46
N SER A 210 18.53 14.36 28.47
CA SER A 210 19.09 13.14 29.06
C SER A 210 18.01 12.22 29.61
N PHE A 211 17.94 11.03 29.07
CA PHE A 211 17.20 9.91 29.66
C PHE A 211 18.21 8.81 30.02
N PRO A 212 18.83 8.86 31.23
CA PRO A 212 20.02 8.07 31.57
C PRO A 212 19.90 6.56 31.43
N ALA A 213 18.67 6.01 31.42
CA ALA A 213 18.41 4.59 31.31
C ALA A 213 18.05 4.15 29.86
N PHE A 214 18.01 5.07 28.88
CA PHE A 214 17.67 4.72 27.51
C PHE A 214 18.86 4.04 26.81
N SER A 215 18.66 2.81 26.35
CA SER A 215 19.66 1.96 25.70
C SER A 215 19.06 1.23 24.49
N GLY A 216 18.22 1.92 23.71
CA GLY A 216 17.60 1.37 22.51
C GLY A 216 18.61 1.15 21.36
N PRO A 217 18.25 0.36 20.33
CA PRO A 217 19.05 0.24 19.10
C PRO A 217 19.00 1.54 18.29
N GLU A 218 19.92 1.69 17.35
CA GLU A 218 19.85 2.79 16.38
C GLU A 218 18.56 2.75 15.55
N GLU A 219 17.85 3.88 15.53
CA GLU A 219 16.65 4.08 14.71
C GLU A 219 17.02 4.53 13.26
N PRO A 220 16.06 4.58 12.33
CA PRO A 220 16.31 5.01 10.94
C PRO A 220 16.93 6.40 10.82
N ASN A 221 16.61 7.31 11.76
CA ASN A 221 17.01 8.73 11.76
C ASN A 221 18.05 9.07 12.84
N THR A 222 18.59 8.10 13.58
CA THR A 222 19.66 8.33 14.55
C THR A 222 20.85 7.40 14.29
N THR A 223 22.07 7.80 14.61
CA THR A 223 23.27 6.96 14.44
C THR A 223 24.44 7.41 15.29
N GLN A 224 25.35 6.47 15.59
CA GLN A 224 26.70 6.75 16.10
C GLN A 224 27.77 6.73 15.00
N GLU A 225 27.40 6.31 13.77
CA GLU A 225 28.35 6.22 12.65
C GLU A 225 28.68 7.61 12.09
N THR A 226 29.98 7.91 11.97
CA THR A 226 30.50 9.19 11.46
C THR A 226 31.18 9.08 10.09
N ARG A 227 31.50 7.87 9.65
CA ARG A 227 32.12 7.63 8.34
C ARG A 227 31.05 7.76 7.24
N ARG A 228 31.22 8.71 6.35
CA ARG A 228 30.26 9.08 5.29
C ARG A 228 29.63 7.88 4.57
N ASP A 229 30.45 6.91 4.18
CA ASP A 229 30.02 5.79 3.34
C ASP A 229 29.13 4.77 4.09
N PHE A 230 29.11 4.84 5.41
CA PHE A 230 28.34 3.92 6.27
C PHE A 230 27.13 4.57 6.92
N ILE A 231 26.98 5.91 6.81
CA ILE A 231 25.78 6.61 7.32
C ILE A 231 24.53 6.11 6.57
N LYS A 232 23.48 5.74 7.30
CA LYS A 232 22.24 5.16 6.76
C LYS A 232 21.57 6.06 5.72
N TRP A 233 21.65 7.38 5.92
CA TRP A 233 21.07 8.39 5.02
C TRP A 233 22.09 9.11 4.15
N LYS A 234 23.23 8.49 3.85
CA LYS A 234 24.30 9.08 3.01
C LYS A 234 23.81 9.57 1.64
N ALA A 235 22.79 8.93 1.07
CA ALA A 235 22.20 9.32 -0.21
C ALA A 235 21.59 10.74 -0.20
N TRP A 236 21.29 11.27 0.98
CA TRP A 236 20.74 12.60 1.17
C TRP A 236 21.82 13.65 1.46
N ILE A 237 23.02 13.24 1.85
CA ILE A 237 24.09 14.14 2.26
C ILE A 237 24.84 14.66 1.03
N ALA A 238 24.77 15.96 0.78
CA ALA A 238 25.53 16.57 -0.31
C ALA A 238 27.05 16.40 -0.11
N PRO A 239 27.84 16.19 -1.18
CA PRO A 239 29.27 15.93 -1.07
C PRO A 239 30.06 16.99 -0.28
N ALA A 240 29.65 18.25 -0.38
CA ALA A 240 30.32 19.38 0.29
C ALA A 240 29.87 19.56 1.75
N THR A 241 28.87 18.82 2.26
CA THR A 241 28.44 18.93 3.66
C THR A 241 29.50 18.34 4.59
N PRO A 242 30.02 19.10 5.56
CA PRO A 242 31.01 18.56 6.52
C PRO A 242 30.36 17.54 7.45
N LEU A 243 31.12 16.55 7.91
CA LEU A 243 30.68 15.51 8.85
C LEU A 243 31.69 15.35 9.98
N PRO A 244 31.30 15.47 11.24
CA PRO A 244 29.96 15.94 11.72
C PRO A 244 29.62 17.34 11.20
N THR A 245 28.30 17.62 11.09
CA THR A 245 27.83 18.89 10.55
C THR A 245 27.63 19.90 11.67
N PRO A 246 28.23 21.12 11.58
CA PRO A 246 28.03 22.13 12.60
C PRO A 246 26.56 22.53 12.78
N ALA A 247 26.13 22.72 14.04
CA ALA A 247 24.79 23.19 14.38
C ALA A 247 24.68 24.71 14.15
N ALA A 248 24.81 25.16 12.90
CA ALA A 248 24.78 26.54 12.50
C ALA A 248 23.68 26.79 11.46
N SER A 249 23.13 28.01 11.42
CA SER A 249 22.05 28.41 10.49
C SER A 249 22.41 28.19 9.01
N ALA A 250 23.70 28.27 8.66
CA ALA A 250 24.20 27.97 7.31
C ALA A 250 23.89 26.53 6.86
N TYR A 251 23.67 25.61 7.77
CA TYR A 251 23.32 24.20 7.49
C TYR A 251 21.89 23.84 7.82
N ALA A 252 21.03 24.83 8.15
CA ALA A 252 19.64 24.54 8.55
C ALA A 252 18.83 23.79 7.49
N SER A 253 19.09 24.04 6.20
CA SER A 253 18.45 23.33 5.08
C SER A 253 19.17 22.05 4.67
N ALA A 254 20.40 21.82 5.12
CA ALA A 254 21.20 20.64 4.72
C ALA A 254 20.77 19.39 5.46
N VAL A 255 20.79 18.24 4.77
CA VAL A 255 20.90 16.95 5.43
C VAL A 255 22.37 16.69 5.74
N GLY A 256 22.66 16.34 6.97
CA GLY A 256 24.03 16.19 7.47
C GLY A 256 24.14 15.14 8.57
N LEU A 257 25.01 15.42 9.52
CA LEU A 257 25.26 14.61 10.71
C LEU A 257 25.40 15.54 11.92
N PHE A 258 24.26 15.93 12.50
CA PHE A 258 24.18 16.90 13.60
C PHE A 258 24.22 16.17 14.94
N GLU A 259 25.14 16.56 15.81
CA GLU A 259 25.28 15.94 17.12
C GLU A 259 24.10 16.24 18.05
N GLY A 260 23.79 15.31 18.92
CA GLY A 260 22.66 15.33 19.86
C GLY A 260 21.40 14.68 19.29
N ALA A 261 21.12 13.44 19.69
CA ALA A 261 19.96 12.64 19.34
C ALA A 261 19.86 11.44 20.31
N HIS A 262 18.79 10.64 20.21
CA HIS A 262 18.66 9.38 20.97
C HIS A 262 18.82 9.61 22.48
N TYR A 263 18.31 10.75 22.98
CA TYR A 263 18.44 11.21 24.39
C TYR A 263 19.91 11.41 24.86
N GLN A 264 20.84 11.55 23.93
CA GLN A 264 22.26 11.74 24.21
C GLN A 264 22.76 13.08 23.64
N ALA A 265 23.46 13.85 24.43
CA ALA A 265 23.99 15.14 23.99
C ALA A 265 25.20 15.00 23.05
N THR A 266 25.94 13.89 23.15
CA THR A 266 27.18 13.62 22.38
C THR A 266 27.21 12.19 21.86
N ASN A 267 28.00 11.97 20.79
CA ASN A 267 28.22 10.66 20.15
C ASN A 267 26.99 10.02 19.51
N TRP A 268 25.88 10.75 19.44
CA TRP A 268 24.72 10.37 18.69
C TRP A 268 24.33 11.51 17.75
N TYR A 269 23.92 11.15 16.54
CA TYR A 269 23.71 12.10 15.47
C TYR A 269 22.36 11.92 14.82
N ARG A 270 21.78 13.04 14.35
CA ARG A 270 20.53 13.15 13.60
C ARG A 270 20.77 13.77 12.22
N PRO A 271 19.86 13.59 11.26
CA PRO A 271 20.07 13.99 9.86
C PRO A 271 19.88 15.48 9.61
N LYS A 272 19.14 16.18 10.44
CA LYS A 272 18.75 17.59 10.22
C LYS A 272 18.99 18.41 11.48
N LEU A 273 19.18 19.72 11.28
CA LEU A 273 19.30 20.64 12.41
C LEU A 273 18.02 20.65 13.24
N ASP A 274 16.86 20.65 12.58
CA ASP A 274 15.55 20.55 13.20
C ASP A 274 14.58 19.69 12.36
N CYS A 275 13.67 18.97 13.01
CA CYS A 275 12.73 18.02 12.43
C CYS A 275 11.59 17.78 13.39
N MET A 276 10.45 17.22 12.91
CA MET A 276 9.31 16.79 13.75
C MET A 276 9.75 15.90 14.92
N MET A 277 10.74 15.03 14.70
CA MET A 277 11.26 14.11 15.74
C MET A 277 12.16 14.81 16.76
N ARG A 278 12.43 16.12 16.60
CA ARG A 278 13.13 16.95 17.56
C ARG A 278 12.25 18.02 18.19
N THR A 279 11.50 18.72 17.34
CA THR A 279 10.66 19.85 17.75
C THR A 279 9.26 19.64 17.19
N VAL A 280 8.33 19.35 18.06
CA VAL A 280 6.93 19.09 17.70
C VAL A 280 6.35 20.31 16.95
N GLY A 281 5.83 20.05 15.75
CA GLY A 281 5.24 21.06 14.88
C GLY A 281 6.15 21.58 13.75
N VAL A 282 7.41 21.18 13.72
CA VAL A 282 8.29 21.32 12.56
C VAL A 282 7.99 20.18 11.57
N PRO A 283 8.08 20.38 10.24
CA PRO A 283 7.91 19.28 9.28
C PRO A 283 8.91 18.13 9.48
N PHE A 284 8.52 16.90 9.11
CA PHE A 284 9.48 15.81 9.00
C PHE A 284 10.60 16.18 8.01
N CYS A 285 11.85 15.86 8.37
CA CYS A 285 12.95 16.01 7.46
C CYS A 285 12.94 14.94 6.36
N GLU A 286 13.84 15.06 5.40
CA GLU A 286 13.93 14.18 4.23
C GLU A 286 14.14 12.71 4.64
N VAL A 287 14.98 12.46 5.65
CA VAL A 287 15.30 11.10 6.13
C VAL A 287 14.11 10.48 6.87
N CYS A 288 13.45 11.25 7.72
CA CYS A 288 12.25 10.80 8.42
C CYS A 288 11.09 10.56 7.44
N SER A 289 10.92 11.42 6.44
CA SER A 289 9.94 11.25 5.36
C SER A 289 10.22 9.99 4.54
N GLU A 290 11.48 9.72 4.19
CA GLU A 290 11.88 8.48 3.50
C GLU A 290 11.50 7.24 4.32
N ALA A 291 11.79 7.23 5.61
CA ALA A 291 11.45 6.11 6.50
C ALA A 291 9.93 5.89 6.57
N LEU A 292 9.14 6.97 6.67
CA LEU A 292 7.68 6.91 6.68
C LEU A 292 7.12 6.37 5.36
N VAL A 293 7.59 6.84 4.21
CA VAL A 293 7.15 6.35 2.90
C VAL A 293 7.46 4.87 2.75
N LYS A 294 8.68 4.45 3.10
CA LYS A 294 9.08 3.04 3.07
C LYS A 294 8.20 2.19 3.99
N SER A 295 7.87 2.68 5.18
CA SER A 295 6.96 2.00 6.09
C SER A 295 5.55 1.86 5.51
N ILE A 296 5.01 2.88 4.86
CA ILE A 296 3.73 2.79 4.15
C ILE A 296 3.76 1.64 3.13
N TYR A 297 4.81 1.54 2.31
CA TYR A 297 4.95 0.48 1.31
C TYR A 297 5.26 -0.91 1.88
N GLN A 298 5.70 -1.02 3.12
CA GLN A 298 5.77 -2.32 3.81
C GLN A 298 4.39 -2.93 4.07
N HIS A 299 3.37 -2.08 4.26
CA HIS A 299 1.99 -2.50 4.57
C HIS A 299 1.08 -2.49 3.34
N VAL A 300 1.29 -1.57 2.40
CA VAL A 300 0.40 -1.34 1.25
C VAL A 300 1.14 -1.57 -0.06
N ARG A 301 0.55 -2.36 -0.95
CA ARG A 301 1.14 -2.65 -2.25
C ARG A 301 0.64 -1.67 -3.32
N PRO A 302 1.50 -1.26 -4.28
CA PRO A 302 1.13 -0.31 -5.32
C PRO A 302 0.15 -0.85 -6.37
N VAL A 303 -0.11 -2.17 -6.41
CA VAL A 303 -1.10 -2.78 -7.31
C VAL A 303 -2.24 -3.38 -6.50
N GLU A 304 -3.43 -2.82 -6.61
CA GLU A 304 -4.63 -3.30 -5.92
C GLU A 304 -5.19 -4.59 -6.53
N SER A 305 -5.20 -4.65 -7.86
CA SER A 305 -5.67 -5.80 -8.61
C SER A 305 -5.06 -5.85 -10.01
N TYR A 306 -5.12 -7.03 -10.62
CA TYR A 306 -4.66 -7.24 -11.99
C TYR A 306 -5.56 -8.25 -12.73
N SER A 307 -5.58 -8.13 -14.03
CA SER A 307 -6.35 -9.01 -14.93
C SER A 307 -5.45 -9.46 -16.10
N PRO A 308 -5.52 -10.73 -16.50
CA PRO A 308 -6.24 -11.84 -15.88
C PRO A 308 -5.74 -12.13 -14.46
N GLY A 309 -6.65 -12.53 -13.54
CA GLY A 309 -6.28 -12.92 -12.16
C GLY A 309 -5.53 -14.25 -12.10
N VAL A 310 -5.68 -15.10 -13.12
CA VAL A 310 -4.89 -16.31 -13.30
C VAL A 310 -3.60 -15.95 -14.05
N THR A 311 -2.47 -16.38 -13.51
CA THR A 311 -1.15 -16.01 -14.06
C THR A 311 -0.58 -17.01 -15.07
N ASN A 312 -1.16 -18.21 -15.19
CA ASN A 312 -0.83 -19.19 -16.22
C ASN A 312 -1.98 -19.27 -17.22
N LEU A 313 -1.73 -18.84 -18.45
CA LEU A 313 -2.74 -18.70 -19.50
C LEU A 313 -2.40 -19.60 -20.68
N ALA A 314 -3.41 -20.20 -21.29
CA ALA A 314 -3.29 -20.92 -22.56
C ALA A 314 -4.10 -20.19 -23.64
N ILE A 315 -3.45 -19.90 -24.76
CA ILE A 315 -4.08 -19.26 -25.93
C ILE A 315 -4.11 -20.30 -27.05
N THR A 316 -5.33 -20.63 -27.50
CA THR A 316 -5.57 -21.55 -28.62
C THR A 316 -6.26 -20.89 -29.79
N ASN A 317 -6.65 -19.62 -29.64
CA ASN A 317 -7.27 -18.80 -30.66
C ASN A 317 -6.46 -17.53 -30.89
N ARG A 318 -6.86 -16.72 -31.88
CA ARG A 318 -6.14 -15.49 -32.26
C ARG A 318 -6.78 -14.22 -31.70
N GLN A 319 -7.65 -14.34 -30.69
CA GLN A 319 -8.23 -13.18 -30.03
C GLN A 319 -7.18 -12.44 -29.22
N THR A 320 -7.26 -11.13 -29.23
CA THR A 320 -6.39 -10.27 -28.42
C THR A 320 -6.61 -10.57 -26.94
N LEU A 321 -5.52 -10.79 -26.22
CA LEU A 321 -5.53 -10.93 -24.76
C LEU A 321 -5.14 -9.59 -24.15
N THR A 322 -6.02 -9.06 -23.29
CA THR A 322 -5.78 -7.80 -22.58
C THR A 322 -5.33 -8.09 -21.16
N PHE A 323 -4.19 -7.54 -20.80
CA PHE A 323 -3.70 -7.47 -19.42
C PHE A 323 -4.05 -6.11 -18.83
N GLY A 324 -4.44 -6.09 -17.57
CA GLY A 324 -4.81 -4.87 -16.86
C GLY A 324 -4.25 -4.81 -15.46
N LEU A 325 -4.02 -3.62 -14.95
CA LEU A 325 -3.63 -3.31 -13.59
C LEU A 325 -4.60 -2.28 -13.00
N THR A 326 -4.79 -2.32 -11.71
CA THR A 326 -5.38 -1.22 -10.94
C THR A 326 -4.31 -0.70 -9.98
N PRO A 327 -3.50 0.30 -10.37
CA PRO A 327 -2.51 0.89 -9.49
C PRO A 327 -3.18 1.73 -8.40
N LEU A 328 -2.69 1.64 -7.17
CA LEU A 328 -3.07 2.54 -6.09
C LEU A 328 -2.22 3.81 -6.19
N GLN A 329 -2.78 4.82 -6.82
CA GLN A 329 -2.07 6.07 -7.10
C GLN A 329 -1.90 6.92 -5.83
N PRO A 330 -0.69 7.44 -5.53
CA PRO A 330 -0.52 8.58 -4.61
C PRO A 330 -1.39 9.78 -5.02
N ASN A 331 -1.56 10.76 -4.11
CA ASN A 331 -2.47 11.87 -4.36
C ASN A 331 -1.88 12.94 -5.31
N ASP A 332 -0.57 13.09 -5.32
CA ASP A 332 0.15 14.23 -5.94
C ASP A 332 1.08 13.82 -7.09
N HIS A 333 1.30 12.53 -7.32
CA HIS A 333 2.11 12.03 -8.42
C HIS A 333 1.61 10.65 -8.91
N PRO A 334 1.84 10.31 -10.19
CA PRO A 334 1.47 9.01 -10.73
C PRO A 334 2.54 7.96 -10.45
N LEU A 335 2.11 6.69 -10.35
CA LEU A 335 3.01 5.54 -10.42
C LEU A 335 3.46 5.29 -11.86
N THR A 336 4.72 4.95 -12.05
CA THR A 336 5.25 4.52 -13.35
C THR A 336 4.87 3.07 -13.63
N VAL A 337 4.36 2.79 -14.84
CA VAL A 337 4.04 1.44 -15.30
C VAL A 337 4.91 1.10 -16.50
N ARG A 338 5.52 -0.09 -16.49
CA ARG A 338 6.30 -0.63 -17.62
C ARG A 338 5.86 -2.05 -17.91
N TRP A 339 5.63 -2.33 -19.18
CA TRP A 339 5.29 -3.67 -19.67
C TRP A 339 6.46 -4.30 -20.41
N LEU A 340 6.69 -5.58 -20.15
CA LEU A 340 7.72 -6.37 -20.82
C LEU A 340 7.09 -7.66 -21.39
N THR A 341 7.54 -8.06 -22.57
CA THR A 341 7.25 -9.37 -23.16
C THR A 341 8.58 -10.09 -23.39
N ASN A 342 8.74 -11.27 -22.83
CA ASN A 342 9.98 -12.07 -22.89
C ASN A 342 11.22 -11.29 -22.43
N GLY A 343 11.08 -10.42 -21.44
CA GLY A 343 12.17 -9.59 -20.90
C GLY A 343 12.43 -8.29 -21.69
N VAL A 344 11.79 -8.10 -22.84
CA VAL A 344 11.94 -6.89 -23.66
C VAL A 344 10.81 -5.92 -23.35
N THR A 345 11.16 -4.64 -23.13
CA THR A 345 10.18 -3.57 -22.88
C THR A 345 9.30 -3.35 -24.12
N VAL A 346 7.99 -3.31 -23.89
CA VAL A 346 7.00 -3.00 -24.94
C VAL A 346 6.96 -1.48 -25.10
N GLY A 347 7.46 -0.98 -26.23
CA GLY A 347 7.52 0.46 -26.52
C GLY A 347 6.13 1.10 -26.51
N GLY A 348 6.01 2.28 -25.85
CA GLY A 348 4.75 3.02 -25.74
C GLY A 348 3.72 2.45 -24.77
N ALA A 349 3.94 1.27 -24.18
CA ALA A 349 3.04 0.66 -23.20
C ALA A 349 3.36 1.16 -21.78
N THR A 350 2.88 2.36 -21.44
CA THR A 350 3.08 3.01 -20.13
C THR A 350 1.78 3.13 -19.31
N GLY A 351 0.66 2.73 -19.89
CA GLY A 351 -0.65 2.75 -19.24
C GLY A 351 -0.92 1.52 -18.38
N ALA A 352 -2.06 1.53 -17.70
CA ALA A 352 -2.49 0.43 -16.83
C ALA A 352 -2.96 -0.84 -17.61
N SER A 353 -2.86 -0.87 -18.93
CA SER A 353 -3.24 -2.03 -19.74
C SER A 353 -2.27 -2.30 -20.87
N LEU A 354 -2.19 -3.57 -21.25
CA LEU A 354 -1.44 -4.06 -22.41
C LEU A 354 -2.31 -5.01 -23.23
N ASN A 355 -2.41 -4.76 -24.52
CA ASN A 355 -3.01 -5.71 -25.48
C ASN A 355 -1.92 -6.58 -26.10
N LEU A 356 -2.05 -7.88 -25.94
CA LEU A 356 -1.17 -8.87 -26.55
C LEU A 356 -1.88 -9.50 -27.74
N TYR A 357 -1.28 -9.38 -28.92
CA TYR A 357 -1.77 -9.99 -30.14
C TYR A 357 -1.09 -11.33 -30.37
N PRO A 358 -1.80 -12.47 -30.26
CA PRO A 358 -1.16 -13.79 -30.36
C PRO A 358 -0.46 -14.03 -31.69
N LEU A 359 -0.91 -13.38 -32.81
CA LEU A 359 -0.26 -13.45 -34.11
C LEU A 359 1.15 -12.85 -34.14
N ALA A 360 1.47 -11.94 -33.21
CA ALA A 360 2.81 -11.38 -33.06
C ALA A 360 3.76 -12.31 -32.29
N LEU A 361 3.25 -13.44 -31.78
CA LEU A 361 4.01 -14.42 -31.00
C LEU A 361 4.11 -15.75 -31.75
N SER A 362 5.25 -16.41 -31.64
CA SER A 362 5.38 -17.83 -32.04
C SER A 362 4.60 -18.75 -31.11
N ASN A 363 4.29 -19.97 -31.54
CA ASN A 363 3.84 -21.01 -30.62
C ASN A 363 4.93 -21.30 -29.59
N GLY A 364 4.54 -21.46 -28.32
CA GLY A 364 5.45 -21.71 -27.22
C GLY A 364 5.07 -20.92 -25.96
N ILE A 365 6.00 -20.86 -25.02
CA ILE A 365 5.84 -20.18 -23.74
C ILE A 365 6.37 -18.74 -23.86
N HIS A 366 5.55 -17.79 -23.45
CA HIS A 366 5.90 -16.39 -23.38
C HIS A 366 5.68 -15.85 -21.97
N GLN A 367 6.49 -14.88 -21.59
CA GLN A 367 6.35 -14.17 -20.32
C GLN A 367 5.85 -12.74 -20.59
N VAL A 368 4.77 -12.37 -19.90
CA VAL A 368 4.31 -10.98 -19.84
C VAL A 368 4.52 -10.48 -18.42
N ARG A 369 5.14 -9.33 -18.29
CA ARG A 369 5.45 -8.73 -17.01
C ARG A 369 4.99 -7.27 -16.98
N ALA A 370 4.30 -6.90 -15.91
CA ALA A 370 4.04 -5.51 -15.57
C ALA A 370 4.87 -5.12 -14.34
N MET A 371 5.59 -4.03 -14.44
CA MET A 371 6.33 -3.42 -13.33
C MET A 371 5.70 -2.09 -13.01
N VAL A 372 5.29 -1.92 -11.76
CA VAL A 372 4.73 -0.67 -11.22
C VAL A 372 5.71 -0.13 -10.20
N GLN A 373 6.06 1.14 -10.30
CA GLN A 373 7.04 1.79 -9.44
C GLN A 373 6.56 3.17 -9.02
N ASP A 374 6.75 3.49 -7.75
CA ASP A 374 6.68 4.85 -7.25
C ASP A 374 8.07 5.49 -7.35
N ASP A 375 8.20 6.45 -8.26
CA ASP A 375 9.44 7.20 -8.48
C ASP A 375 9.47 8.51 -7.66
N THR A 376 8.86 8.51 -6.47
CA THR A 376 8.81 9.68 -5.59
C THR A 376 10.20 10.21 -5.24
N VAL A 377 10.31 11.53 -5.20
CA VAL A 377 11.55 12.20 -4.76
C VAL A 377 11.80 12.08 -3.25
N LEU A 378 10.81 11.57 -2.49
CA LEU A 378 10.90 11.40 -1.04
C LEU A 378 11.75 10.18 -0.63
N VAL A 379 12.13 9.31 -1.57
CA VAL A 379 12.95 8.12 -1.29
C VAL A 379 14.14 8.10 -2.22
N ARG A 380 15.34 8.06 -1.66
CA ARG A 380 16.62 7.95 -2.40
C ARG A 380 17.31 6.62 -2.24
N ASN A 381 16.91 5.83 -1.26
CA ASN A 381 17.51 4.55 -0.94
C ASN A 381 16.46 3.46 -0.68
N ASP A 382 16.12 2.70 -1.72
CA ASP A 382 15.19 1.55 -1.63
C ASP A 382 15.86 0.26 -2.17
N PRO A 383 16.86 -0.28 -1.46
CA PRO A 383 17.57 -1.49 -1.92
C PRO A 383 16.66 -2.73 -1.93
N SER A 384 15.56 -2.71 -1.19
CA SER A 384 14.59 -3.81 -1.12
C SER A 384 13.50 -3.74 -2.18
N GLY A 385 13.43 -2.65 -2.96
CA GLY A 385 12.39 -2.45 -3.97
C GLY A 385 10.98 -2.37 -3.40
N LEU A 386 10.83 -1.78 -2.21
CA LEU A 386 9.53 -1.66 -1.51
C LEU A 386 8.51 -0.85 -2.30
N LEU A 387 8.99 0.20 -2.96
CA LEU A 387 8.17 1.12 -3.72
C LEU A 387 7.69 0.54 -5.06
N GLY A 388 8.10 -0.69 -5.38
CA GLY A 388 7.74 -1.36 -6.60
C GLY A 388 6.97 -2.64 -6.41
N GLN A 389 6.23 -3.01 -7.46
CA GLN A 389 5.59 -4.31 -7.55
C GLN A 389 5.63 -4.84 -8.97
N THR A 390 5.93 -6.13 -9.10
CA THR A 390 5.94 -6.82 -10.38
C THR A 390 4.82 -7.85 -10.41
N VAL A 391 4.05 -7.85 -11.50
CA VAL A 391 3.06 -8.90 -11.82
C VAL A 391 3.57 -9.66 -13.04
N ASN A 392 3.60 -10.99 -12.96
CA ASN A 392 4.10 -11.84 -14.02
C ASN A 392 2.99 -12.77 -14.50
N TRP A 393 2.86 -12.92 -15.82
CA TRP A 393 2.01 -13.93 -16.45
C TRP A 393 2.87 -14.83 -17.35
N VAL A 394 2.54 -16.11 -17.37
CA VAL A 394 3.06 -17.10 -18.31
C VAL A 394 1.97 -17.40 -19.32
N VAL A 395 2.26 -17.20 -20.59
CA VAL A 395 1.31 -17.36 -21.68
C VAL A 395 1.78 -18.47 -22.59
N GLN A 396 1.09 -19.63 -22.56
CA GLN A 396 1.32 -20.72 -23.49
C GLN A 396 0.51 -20.48 -24.76
N VAL A 397 1.20 -20.20 -25.85
CA VAL A 397 0.57 -20.00 -27.19
C VAL A 397 0.59 -21.31 -27.98
N ASN A 398 -0.59 -21.79 -28.37
CA ASN A 398 -0.80 -23.00 -29.16
C ASN A 398 -1.80 -22.73 -30.27
N LEU A 399 -1.41 -21.91 -31.25
CA LEU A 399 -2.25 -21.57 -32.38
C LEU A 399 -2.18 -22.65 -33.45
N ALA A 400 -3.34 -23.12 -33.92
CA ALA A 400 -3.40 -23.99 -35.06
C ALA A 400 -2.81 -23.30 -36.29
N PRO A 401 -2.06 -24.01 -37.13
CA PRO A 401 -1.57 -23.46 -38.40
C PRO A 401 -2.72 -22.87 -39.24
N ALA A 402 -2.48 -21.75 -39.87
CA ALA A 402 -3.41 -21.25 -40.88
C ALA A 402 -3.35 -22.19 -42.10
N TRP A 403 -4.50 -22.58 -42.59
CA TRP A 403 -4.60 -23.38 -43.79
C TRP A 403 -5.79 -22.89 -44.64
N ALA A 404 -5.69 -23.06 -45.97
CA ALA A 404 -6.76 -22.79 -46.87
C ALA A 404 -6.73 -23.82 -47.99
N LYS A 405 -7.88 -24.32 -48.37
CA LYS A 405 -8.07 -25.27 -49.49
C LYS A 405 -9.09 -24.71 -50.46
N LEU A 406 -8.68 -24.51 -51.68
CA LEU A 406 -9.58 -24.18 -52.80
C LEU A 406 -10.22 -25.47 -53.33
N ALA A 407 -11.53 -25.43 -53.48
CA ALA A 407 -12.25 -26.42 -54.27
C ALA A 407 -12.03 -26.15 -55.76
N PRO A 408 -12.18 -27.15 -56.67
CA PRO A 408 -12.19 -26.92 -58.06
C PRO A 408 -13.23 -25.82 -58.44
N PRO A 409 -12.88 -24.83 -59.27
CA PRO A 409 -13.82 -23.77 -59.61
C PRO A 409 -15.02 -24.32 -60.36
N LEU A 410 -16.22 -23.89 -59.97
CA LEU A 410 -17.46 -24.26 -60.62
C LEU A 410 -17.81 -23.23 -61.67
N ARG A 411 -18.00 -23.65 -62.94
CA ARG A 411 -18.47 -22.77 -63.98
C ARG A 411 -20.00 -22.62 -63.93
N LEU A 412 -20.45 -21.40 -63.78
CA LEU A 412 -21.87 -21.06 -63.72
C LEU A 412 -22.47 -20.99 -65.14
N ARG A 413 -23.80 -21.07 -65.17
CA ARG A 413 -24.54 -21.03 -66.53
C ARG A 413 -24.32 -19.73 -67.27
N ASP A 414 -23.98 -18.63 -66.60
CA ASP A 414 -23.73 -17.31 -67.20
C ASP A 414 -22.26 -17.12 -67.61
N GLY A 415 -21.43 -18.19 -67.51
CA GLY A 415 -20.04 -18.19 -67.91
C GLY A 415 -19.04 -17.77 -66.85
N ARG A 416 -19.51 -17.29 -65.69
CA ARG A 416 -18.65 -16.93 -64.56
C ARG A 416 -18.14 -18.15 -63.83
N PHE A 417 -17.10 -17.98 -63.04
CA PHE A 417 -16.59 -19.03 -62.14
C PHE A 417 -16.89 -18.71 -60.67
N GLN A 418 -17.41 -19.69 -59.96
CA GLN A 418 -17.54 -19.68 -58.52
C GLN A 418 -16.33 -20.42 -57.94
N VAL A 419 -15.65 -19.75 -57.01
CA VAL A 419 -14.47 -20.26 -56.29
C VAL A 419 -14.84 -20.41 -54.84
N SER A 420 -14.73 -21.62 -54.30
CA SER A 420 -15.00 -21.89 -52.89
C SER A 420 -13.70 -22.15 -52.16
N LEU A 421 -13.43 -21.39 -51.12
CA LEU A 421 -12.27 -21.50 -50.25
C LEU A 421 -12.73 -21.96 -48.89
N THR A 422 -12.26 -23.14 -48.44
CA THR A 422 -12.50 -23.66 -47.08
C THR A 422 -11.22 -23.60 -46.30
N GLY A 423 -11.29 -23.15 -45.05
CA GLY A 423 -10.08 -23.07 -44.26
C GLY A 423 -10.20 -22.35 -42.93
N GLN A 424 -9.04 -22.09 -42.35
CA GLN A 424 -8.85 -21.31 -41.15
C GLN A 424 -7.66 -20.35 -41.38
N ALA A 425 -7.97 -19.09 -41.63
CA ALA A 425 -6.97 -18.06 -41.88
C ALA A 425 -7.37 -16.75 -41.20
N PRO A 426 -7.29 -16.72 -39.86
CA PRO A 426 -7.75 -15.55 -39.08
C PRO A 426 -6.98 -14.26 -39.33
N GLY A 427 -5.78 -14.35 -39.90
CA GLY A 427 -5.02 -13.20 -40.41
C GLY A 427 -5.49 -12.74 -41.79
N GLY A 428 -6.51 -13.38 -42.33
CA GLY A 428 -7.00 -13.12 -43.66
C GLY A 428 -6.29 -13.96 -44.73
N PHE A 429 -6.80 -13.88 -45.95
CA PHE A 429 -6.17 -14.42 -47.13
C PHE A 429 -6.44 -13.48 -48.32
N LEU A 430 -5.60 -13.62 -49.35
CA LEU A 430 -5.82 -13.00 -50.65
C LEU A 430 -6.21 -14.10 -51.65
N LEU A 431 -7.41 -14.01 -52.22
CA LEU A 431 -7.78 -14.80 -53.41
C LEU A 431 -7.25 -14.11 -54.63
N GLN A 432 -6.40 -14.80 -55.39
CA GLN A 432 -5.79 -14.26 -56.59
C GLN A 432 -6.15 -15.11 -57.83
N GLY A 433 -6.29 -14.43 -58.93
CA GLY A 433 -6.54 -15.04 -60.25
C GLY A 433 -5.41 -14.74 -61.23
N SER A 434 -5.12 -15.71 -62.11
CA SER A 434 -4.13 -15.59 -63.16
C SER A 434 -4.59 -16.29 -64.45
N THR A 435 -4.23 -15.72 -65.61
CA THR A 435 -4.47 -16.32 -66.96
C THR A 435 -3.20 -16.94 -67.53
N ASN A 436 -2.04 -16.72 -66.92
CA ASN A 436 -0.74 -17.15 -67.35
C ASN A 436 0.16 -17.81 -66.35
N LEU A 437 -0.36 -17.98 -65.09
CA LEU A 437 0.35 -18.50 -63.95
C LEU A 437 1.59 -17.69 -63.50
N ALA A 438 1.92 -16.60 -64.20
CA ALA A 438 3.06 -15.74 -63.93
C ALA A 438 2.62 -14.46 -63.21
N THR A 439 1.59 -13.79 -63.70
CA THR A 439 1.00 -12.60 -63.11
C THR A 439 -0.28 -12.93 -62.39
N TRP A 440 -0.35 -12.50 -61.11
CA TRP A 440 -1.47 -12.77 -60.21
C TRP A 440 -2.13 -11.47 -59.81
N THR A 441 -3.43 -11.36 -59.99
CA THR A 441 -4.22 -10.21 -59.55
C THR A 441 -5.05 -10.59 -58.33
N THR A 442 -5.05 -9.77 -57.31
CA THR A 442 -5.91 -9.97 -56.14
C THR A 442 -7.36 -9.69 -56.53
N LEU A 443 -8.23 -10.68 -56.34
CA LEU A 443 -9.65 -10.65 -56.68
C LEU A 443 -10.49 -10.34 -55.45
N ALA A 444 -10.09 -10.86 -54.27
CA ALA A 444 -10.72 -10.63 -53.02
C ALA A 444 -9.72 -10.79 -51.86
N SER A 445 -9.99 -10.08 -50.78
CA SER A 445 -9.35 -10.28 -49.50
C SER A 445 -10.43 -10.56 -48.45
N ASN A 446 -10.20 -11.50 -47.54
CA ASN A 446 -11.16 -11.82 -46.51
C ASN A 446 -10.47 -12.42 -45.27
N VAL A 447 -11.14 -12.30 -44.12
CA VAL A 447 -10.77 -12.97 -42.92
C VAL A 447 -11.65 -14.21 -42.75
N LEU A 448 -11.03 -15.40 -42.78
CA LEU A 448 -11.71 -16.67 -42.64
C LEU A 448 -11.41 -17.20 -41.21
N SER A 449 -12.27 -16.90 -40.27
CA SER A 449 -12.12 -17.41 -38.89
C SER A 449 -12.32 -18.94 -38.86
N SER A 450 -13.31 -19.42 -39.57
CA SER A 450 -13.56 -20.84 -39.87
C SER A 450 -14.69 -20.93 -40.92
N GLY A 451 -14.75 -22.01 -41.69
CA GLY A 451 -15.82 -22.27 -42.62
C GLY A 451 -15.45 -22.10 -44.10
N THR A 452 -16.39 -21.75 -44.96
CA THR A 452 -16.25 -21.62 -46.39
C THR A 452 -16.51 -20.20 -46.84
N PHE A 453 -15.63 -19.65 -47.67
CA PHE A 453 -15.80 -18.38 -48.34
C PHE A 453 -16.08 -18.69 -49.83
N GLU A 454 -17.14 -18.09 -50.36
CA GLU A 454 -17.51 -18.22 -51.77
C GLU A 454 -17.31 -16.89 -52.47
N PHE A 455 -16.67 -16.95 -53.62
CA PHE A 455 -16.41 -15.81 -54.50
C PHE A 455 -16.85 -16.13 -55.92
N ILE A 456 -17.64 -15.26 -56.50
CA ILE A 456 -17.98 -15.35 -57.94
C ILE A 456 -17.11 -14.37 -58.68
N ASP A 457 -16.23 -14.91 -59.56
CA ASP A 457 -15.38 -14.09 -60.40
C ASP A 457 -16.25 -13.35 -61.43
N PRO A 458 -16.29 -12.01 -61.45
CA PRO A 458 -17.14 -11.25 -62.35
C PRO A 458 -16.69 -11.36 -63.77
N ALA A 459 -15.48 -11.83 -64.08
CA ALA A 459 -14.93 -11.89 -65.42
C ALA A 459 -15.48 -13.08 -66.22
N THR A 460 -16.05 -12.83 -67.38
CA THR A 460 -16.66 -13.83 -68.24
C THR A 460 -15.85 -14.09 -69.54
N ASN A 461 -14.78 -13.31 -69.76
CA ASN A 461 -14.08 -13.26 -71.10
C ASN A 461 -12.80 -14.11 -71.12
N TYR A 462 -12.52 -14.90 -70.11
CA TYR A 462 -11.33 -15.75 -70.07
C TYR A 462 -11.62 -17.17 -70.58
N ARG A 463 -10.79 -17.70 -71.51
CA ARG A 463 -10.82 -19.11 -71.91
C ARG A 463 -10.44 -20.07 -70.78
N GLY A 464 -9.59 -19.59 -69.84
CA GLY A 464 -9.20 -20.29 -68.64
C GLY A 464 -8.59 -19.32 -67.66
N ARG A 465 -8.82 -19.55 -66.35
CA ARG A 465 -8.25 -18.77 -65.25
C ARG A 465 -7.88 -19.71 -64.07
N SER A 466 -6.69 -19.54 -63.59
CA SER A 466 -6.19 -20.26 -62.42
C SER A 466 -6.42 -19.40 -61.17
N TYR A 467 -6.70 -20.03 -60.04
CA TYR A 467 -6.91 -19.36 -58.77
C TYR A 467 -5.95 -19.89 -57.74
N ARG A 468 -5.50 -19.03 -56.86
CA ARG A 468 -4.76 -19.40 -55.64
C ARG A 468 -5.20 -18.60 -54.42
N ALA A 469 -5.09 -19.20 -53.27
CA ALA A 469 -5.20 -18.48 -52.00
C ALA A 469 -3.79 -18.27 -51.43
N VAL A 470 -3.49 -17.02 -51.06
CA VAL A 470 -2.22 -16.64 -50.43
C VAL A 470 -2.52 -16.12 -49.05
N LEU A 471 -1.87 -16.69 -48.04
CA LEU A 471 -1.89 -16.14 -46.68
C LEU A 471 -1.03 -14.86 -46.70
N PRO A 472 -1.51 -13.73 -46.21
CA PRO A 472 -0.68 -12.54 -46.10
C PRO A 472 0.49 -12.84 -45.15
N PRO A 473 1.66 -12.20 -45.39
CA PRO A 473 2.85 -12.39 -44.58
C PRO A 473 2.69 -11.97 -43.12
#